data_d8968459ace8eaf4706919e51d404cff
#
_entry.id   d8968459ace8eaf4706919e51d404cff
#
_cell.length_a   1.000
_cell.length_b   1.000
_cell.length_c   1.000
_cell.angle_alpha   90.00
_cell.angle_beta   90.00
_cell.angle_gamma   90.00
#
_symmetry.space_group_name_H-M   'P 1'
#
loop_
_entity.id
_entity.type
_entity.pdbx_description
1 polymer ?
#
loop_
_entity_poly.entity_id
_entity_poly.type
_entity_poly.pdbx_seq_one_letter_code
_entity_poly.pdbx_strand_id
1 'polypeptide(L)'
;PYLSRGLGDVYKRQVTTCLAAAAGGLGAAIFSGLLYKNLDITMFMNGVLGGLVGITAGADQMGPTEAIAIGAIGGIIVVLGVALLDKCKLDDPVGAIPVHLFAGIWGTVAVGLFGASAGFDQFMVQLASTGIVGAFCVISTLIIALIVKSIMGLRVSEDEEIKGLDSVSYTHLTLPTKCWGG
;
A
#
# COMPACT_ATOMS: atom_id res chain seq x y z
N PRO A 1 1.00 37.37 2.58
CA PRO A 1 1.59 36.58 1.47
C PRO A 1 1.99 35.15 1.84
N TYR A 2 2.48 34.91 3.06
CA TYR A 2 2.90 33.55 3.48
C TYR A 2 1.73 32.60 3.72
N LEU A 3 0.63 33.05 4.31
CA LEU A 3 -0.56 32.24 4.54
C LEU A 3 -1.23 31.78 3.22
N SER A 4 -1.27 32.64 2.22
CA SER A 4 -1.87 32.31 0.92
C SER A 4 -1.04 31.28 0.13
N ARG A 5 0.30 31.32 0.24
CA ARG A 5 1.18 30.29 -0.35
C ARG A 5 1.00 28.94 0.33
N GLY A 6 0.96 28.92 1.67
CA GLY A 6 0.74 27.69 2.42
C GLY A 6 -0.59 27.01 2.12
N LEU A 7 -1.67 27.79 1.96
CA LEU A 7 -2.98 27.27 1.55
C LEU A 7 -2.94 26.69 0.13
N GLY A 8 -2.28 27.38 -0.81
CA GLY A 8 -2.12 26.88 -2.18
C GLY A 8 -1.39 25.54 -2.24
N ASP A 9 -0.33 25.37 -1.45
CA ASP A 9 0.43 24.13 -1.38
C ASP A 9 -0.39 22.98 -0.75
N VAL A 10 -1.23 23.27 0.25
CA VAL A 10 -2.15 22.30 0.84
C VAL A 10 -3.17 21.83 -0.19
N TYR A 11 -3.83 22.77 -0.89
CA TYR A 11 -4.80 22.42 -1.95
C TYR A 11 -4.15 21.61 -3.08
N LYS A 12 -2.95 21.99 -3.51
CA LYS A 12 -2.22 21.23 -4.53
C LYS A 12 -2.03 19.78 -4.11
N ARG A 13 -1.50 19.54 -2.91
CA ARG A 13 -1.30 18.18 -2.37
C ARG A 13 -2.60 17.40 -2.27
N GLN A 14 -3.69 18.02 -1.83
CA GLN A 14 -4.99 17.38 -1.77
C GLN A 14 -5.47 16.93 -3.16
N VAL A 15 -5.39 17.81 -4.15
CA VAL A 15 -5.82 17.50 -5.52
C VAL A 15 -4.97 16.37 -6.13
N THR A 16 -3.65 16.46 -6.04
CA THR A 16 -2.76 15.41 -6.59
C THR A 16 -2.99 14.07 -5.90
N THR A 17 -3.18 14.07 -4.58
CA THR A 17 -3.46 12.84 -3.80
C THR A 17 -4.80 12.22 -4.20
N CYS A 18 -5.87 13.02 -4.32
CA CYS A 18 -7.18 12.52 -4.76
C CYS A 18 -7.15 11.98 -6.20
N LEU A 19 -6.45 12.66 -7.10
CA LEU A 19 -6.32 12.21 -8.49
C LEU A 19 -5.54 10.89 -8.58
N ALA A 20 -4.44 10.75 -7.84
CA ALA A 20 -3.67 9.52 -7.79
C ALA A 20 -4.46 8.35 -7.17
N ALA A 21 -5.25 8.62 -6.13
CA ALA A 21 -6.13 7.62 -5.52
C ALA A 21 -7.17 7.09 -6.51
N ALA A 22 -7.88 8.01 -7.19
CA ALA A 22 -8.89 7.66 -8.18
C ALA A 22 -8.28 6.90 -9.37
N ALA A 23 -7.14 7.38 -9.88
CA ALA A 23 -6.43 6.74 -10.98
C ALA A 23 -5.88 5.36 -10.60
N GLY A 24 -5.41 5.19 -9.36
CA GLY A 24 -4.95 3.90 -8.84
C GLY A 24 -6.07 2.87 -8.76
N GLY A 25 -7.23 3.26 -8.24
CA GLY A 25 -8.42 2.40 -8.21
C GLY A 25 -8.88 1.99 -9.62
N LEU A 26 -8.97 2.96 -10.53
CA LEU A 26 -9.33 2.68 -11.93
C LEU A 26 -8.30 1.80 -12.65
N GLY A 27 -7.00 2.08 -12.46
CA GLY A 27 -5.91 1.29 -13.02
C GLY A 27 -5.96 -0.16 -12.54
N ALA A 28 -6.16 -0.37 -11.25
CA ALA A 28 -6.31 -1.70 -10.67
C ALA A 28 -7.58 -2.42 -11.17
N ALA A 29 -8.71 -1.71 -11.22
CA ALA A 29 -9.98 -2.29 -11.70
C ALA A 29 -9.89 -2.74 -13.15
N ILE A 30 -9.37 -1.87 -14.03
CA ILE A 30 -9.21 -2.18 -15.45
C ILE A 30 -8.24 -3.34 -15.62
N PHE A 31 -7.08 -3.29 -14.98
CA PHE A 31 -6.04 -4.29 -15.13
C PHE A 31 -6.44 -5.65 -14.54
N SER A 32 -7.06 -5.68 -13.34
CA SER A 32 -7.59 -6.92 -12.76
C SER A 32 -8.73 -7.49 -13.57
N GLY A 33 -9.63 -6.65 -14.10
CA GLY A 33 -10.70 -7.06 -14.99
C GLY A 33 -10.19 -7.70 -16.27
N LEU A 34 -9.10 -7.19 -16.84
CA LEU A 34 -8.45 -7.79 -18.02
C LEU A 34 -7.75 -9.12 -17.68
N LEU A 35 -7.11 -9.19 -16.51
CA LEU A 35 -6.32 -10.36 -16.10
C LEU A 35 -7.22 -11.51 -15.62
N TYR A 36 -8.20 -11.22 -14.77
CA TYR A 36 -9.05 -12.21 -14.10
C TYR A 36 -10.46 -12.31 -14.70
N LYS A 37 -10.82 -11.44 -15.65
CA LYS A 37 -12.15 -11.33 -16.27
C LYS A 37 -13.28 -11.06 -15.26
N ASN A 38 -12.96 -10.61 -14.08
CA ASN A 38 -13.88 -10.23 -13.04
C ASN A 38 -13.43 -8.92 -12.40
N LEU A 39 -14.39 -8.10 -11.97
CA LEU A 39 -14.11 -6.92 -11.16
C LEU A 39 -14.06 -7.35 -9.69
N ASP A 40 -12.89 -7.21 -9.10
CA ASP A 40 -12.68 -7.49 -7.68
C ASP A 40 -12.61 -6.17 -6.90
N ILE A 41 -13.53 -6.01 -5.96
CA ILE A 41 -13.62 -4.80 -5.15
C ILE A 41 -12.39 -4.64 -4.25
N THR A 42 -11.81 -5.74 -3.79
CA THR A 42 -10.59 -5.71 -2.97
C THR A 42 -9.41 -5.19 -3.78
N MET A 43 -9.28 -5.64 -5.03
CA MET A 43 -8.26 -5.13 -5.96
C MET A 43 -8.47 -3.65 -6.26
N PHE A 44 -9.72 -3.22 -6.46
CA PHE A 44 -10.03 -1.80 -6.65
C PHE A 44 -9.62 -0.96 -5.42
N MET A 45 -9.99 -1.38 -4.22
CA MET A 45 -9.66 -0.67 -2.98
C MET A 45 -8.14 -0.64 -2.74
N ASN A 46 -7.47 -1.76 -2.93
CA ASN A 46 -6.01 -1.84 -2.83
C ASN A 46 -5.32 -0.98 -3.91
N GLY A 47 -5.93 -0.88 -5.10
CA GLY A 47 -5.48 0.03 -6.15
C GLY A 47 -5.58 1.51 -5.76
N VAL A 48 -6.68 1.90 -5.09
CA VAL A 48 -6.82 3.26 -4.52
C VAL A 48 -5.71 3.53 -3.52
N LEU A 49 -5.44 2.58 -2.61
CA LEU A 49 -4.34 2.69 -1.64
C LEU A 49 -2.97 2.73 -2.33
N GLY A 50 -2.76 1.89 -3.35
CA GLY A 50 -1.52 1.89 -4.15
C GLY A 50 -1.27 3.23 -4.85
N GLY A 51 -2.33 3.87 -5.35
CA GLY A 51 -2.26 5.22 -5.91
C GLY A 51 -1.90 6.28 -4.87
N LEU A 52 -2.51 6.20 -3.68
CA LEU A 52 -2.18 7.08 -2.55
C LEU A 52 -0.73 6.93 -2.11
N VAL A 53 -0.27 5.70 -1.95
CA VAL A 53 1.13 5.41 -1.55
C VAL A 53 2.09 5.88 -2.65
N GLY A 54 1.78 5.61 -3.92
CA GLY A 54 2.60 5.99 -5.05
C GLY A 54 2.83 7.50 -5.19
N ILE A 55 1.85 8.34 -4.83
CA ILE A 55 2.00 9.80 -4.92
C ILE A 55 2.61 10.43 -3.66
N THR A 56 2.67 9.70 -2.54
CA THR A 56 3.04 10.27 -1.23
C THR A 56 4.39 10.99 -1.25
N ALA A 57 5.40 10.45 -1.92
CA ALA A 57 6.73 11.03 -1.96
C ALA A 57 6.83 12.32 -2.80
N GLY A 58 5.88 12.55 -3.71
CA GLY A 58 5.95 13.65 -4.68
C GLY A 58 4.70 14.52 -4.79
N ALA A 59 3.75 14.41 -3.86
CA ALA A 59 2.45 15.09 -3.94
C ALA A 59 2.54 16.62 -4.05
N ASP A 60 3.59 17.22 -3.51
CA ASP A 60 3.87 18.65 -3.59
C ASP A 60 4.62 19.07 -4.86
N GLN A 61 5.30 18.15 -5.51
CA GLN A 61 6.15 18.41 -6.68
C GLN A 61 5.47 18.07 -8.01
N MET A 62 4.55 17.09 -7.98
CA MET A 62 3.86 16.61 -9.17
C MET A 62 2.71 17.53 -9.58
N GLY A 63 2.42 17.59 -10.88
CA GLY A 63 1.19 18.15 -11.42
C GLY A 63 0.05 17.12 -11.47
N PRO A 64 -1.15 17.53 -11.86
CA PRO A 64 -2.31 16.65 -11.96
C PRO A 64 -2.11 15.46 -12.91
N THR A 65 -1.42 15.68 -14.02
CA THR A 65 -1.17 14.66 -15.07
C THR A 65 -0.22 13.59 -14.55
N GLU A 66 0.87 14.00 -13.92
CA GLU A 66 1.85 13.11 -13.31
C GLU A 66 1.21 12.32 -12.16
N ALA A 67 0.37 12.96 -11.35
CA ALA A 67 -0.34 12.30 -10.26
C ALA A 67 -1.27 11.18 -10.77
N ILE A 68 -2.00 11.43 -11.86
CA ILE A 68 -2.84 10.42 -12.51
C ILE A 68 -1.98 9.25 -13.02
N ALA A 69 -0.89 9.54 -13.71
CA ALA A 69 0.00 8.50 -14.24
C ALA A 69 0.62 7.66 -13.13
N ILE A 70 1.16 8.32 -12.09
CA ILE A 70 1.78 7.66 -10.93
C ILE A 70 0.76 6.78 -10.20
N GLY A 71 -0.45 7.29 -9.99
CA GLY A 71 -1.52 6.56 -9.34
C GLY A 71 -1.96 5.34 -10.14
N ALA A 72 -2.21 5.50 -11.44
CA ALA A 72 -2.62 4.40 -12.32
C ALA A 72 -1.58 3.26 -12.35
N ILE A 73 -0.30 3.61 -12.48
CA ILE A 73 0.81 2.64 -12.43
C ILE A 73 0.87 1.99 -11.04
N GLY A 74 0.69 2.75 -9.95
CA GLY A 74 0.61 2.23 -8.59
C GLY A 74 -0.47 1.17 -8.43
N GLY A 75 -1.67 1.42 -8.98
CA GLY A 75 -2.77 0.45 -8.99
C GLY A 75 -2.44 -0.83 -9.76
N ILE A 76 -1.81 -0.72 -10.93
CA ILE A 76 -1.35 -1.87 -11.73
C ILE A 76 -0.28 -2.68 -10.97
N ILE A 77 0.67 -2.00 -10.34
CA ILE A 77 1.72 -2.63 -9.52
C ILE A 77 1.10 -3.45 -8.39
N VAL A 78 0.05 -2.95 -7.76
CA VAL A 78 -0.65 -3.68 -6.69
C VAL A 78 -1.24 -4.98 -7.21
N VAL A 79 -1.95 -4.97 -8.34
CA VAL A 79 -2.54 -6.19 -8.93
C VAL A 79 -1.46 -7.21 -9.31
N LEU A 80 -0.37 -6.75 -9.93
CA LEU A 80 0.76 -7.61 -10.27
C LEU A 80 1.46 -8.15 -9.03
N GLY A 81 1.58 -7.33 -8.00
CA GLY A 81 2.19 -7.69 -6.73
C GLY A 81 1.43 -8.78 -5.99
N VAL A 82 0.08 -8.67 -5.93
CA VAL A 82 -0.77 -9.73 -5.35
C VAL A 82 -0.57 -11.03 -6.12
N ALA A 83 -0.69 -10.99 -7.45
CA ALA A 83 -0.48 -12.19 -8.29
C ALA A 83 0.92 -12.82 -8.10
N LEU A 84 1.95 -12.00 -7.87
CA LEU A 84 3.31 -12.46 -7.61
C LEU A 84 3.41 -13.16 -6.25
N LEU A 85 2.84 -12.56 -5.19
CA LEU A 85 2.87 -13.14 -3.84
C LEU A 85 2.12 -14.47 -3.78
N ASP A 86 0.94 -14.55 -4.41
CA ASP A 86 0.17 -15.79 -4.54
C ASP A 86 0.99 -16.89 -5.24
N LYS A 87 1.67 -16.55 -6.32
CA LYS A 87 2.56 -17.47 -7.04
C LYS A 87 3.74 -17.92 -6.19
N CYS A 88 4.28 -17.03 -5.35
CA CYS A 88 5.34 -17.33 -4.40
C CYS A 88 4.84 -18.06 -3.15
N LYS A 89 3.52 -18.27 -3.00
CA LYS A 89 2.88 -18.85 -1.81
C LYS A 89 3.20 -18.07 -0.52
N LEU A 90 3.30 -16.76 -0.64
CA LEU A 90 3.45 -15.85 0.49
C LEU A 90 2.07 -15.33 0.87
N ASP A 91 1.68 -15.56 2.12
CA ASP A 91 0.40 -15.14 2.64
C ASP A 91 0.41 -13.64 2.95
N ASP A 92 -0.46 -12.91 2.25
CA ASP A 92 -0.71 -11.48 2.46
C ASP A 92 -2.22 -11.21 2.33
N PRO A 93 -2.99 -11.47 3.40
CA PRO A 93 -4.45 -11.50 3.35
C PRO A 93 -5.09 -10.16 2.99
N VAL A 94 -4.37 -9.06 3.13
CA VAL A 94 -4.90 -7.70 2.85
C VAL A 94 -4.18 -6.99 1.70
N GLY A 95 -3.16 -7.61 1.11
CA GLY A 95 -2.36 -6.99 0.05
C GLY A 95 -1.42 -5.90 0.56
N ALA A 96 -0.96 -6.00 1.81
CA ALA A 96 -0.11 -4.99 2.44
C ALA A 96 1.24 -4.82 1.74
N ILE A 97 1.87 -5.91 1.32
CA ILE A 97 3.17 -5.88 0.64
C ILE A 97 3.06 -5.19 -0.73
N PRO A 98 2.13 -5.54 -1.63
CA PRO A 98 1.96 -4.85 -2.90
C PRO A 98 1.65 -3.37 -2.75
N VAL A 99 0.78 -3.03 -1.81
CA VAL A 99 0.34 -1.64 -1.58
C VAL A 99 1.47 -0.79 -0.98
N HIS A 100 2.10 -1.26 0.10
CA HIS A 100 3.04 -0.41 0.84
C HIS A 100 4.48 -0.56 0.36
N LEU A 101 4.95 -1.78 0.08
CA LEU A 101 6.31 -1.99 -0.38
C LEU A 101 6.46 -1.67 -1.88
N PHE A 102 5.68 -2.33 -2.74
CA PHE A 102 5.90 -2.20 -4.18
C PHE A 102 5.47 -0.83 -4.70
N ALA A 103 4.26 -0.35 -4.34
CA ALA A 103 3.83 0.98 -4.72
C ALA A 103 4.62 2.09 -4.00
N GLY A 104 5.16 1.84 -2.79
CA GLY A 104 6.05 2.78 -2.08
C GLY A 104 7.40 2.93 -2.75
N ILE A 105 8.03 1.84 -3.20
CA ILE A 105 9.25 1.88 -4.02
C ILE A 105 8.96 2.65 -5.32
N TRP A 106 7.86 2.33 -6.00
CA TRP A 106 7.45 3.03 -7.21
C TRP A 106 7.31 4.54 -6.96
N GLY A 107 6.57 4.95 -5.92
CA GLY A 107 6.35 6.37 -5.61
C GLY A 107 7.62 7.12 -5.28
N THR A 108 8.56 6.50 -4.57
CA THR A 108 9.86 7.09 -4.26
C THR A 108 10.70 7.27 -5.52
N VAL A 109 10.74 6.27 -6.38
CA VAL A 109 11.49 6.32 -7.66
C VAL A 109 10.83 7.30 -8.64
N ALA A 110 9.50 7.43 -8.61
CA ALA A 110 8.75 8.37 -9.46
C ALA A 110 9.16 9.84 -9.21
N VAL A 111 9.65 10.20 -8.01
CA VAL A 111 10.23 11.53 -7.74
C VAL A 111 11.45 11.79 -8.61
N GLY A 112 12.27 10.79 -8.85
CA GLY A 112 13.41 10.92 -9.75
C GLY A 112 13.05 11.04 -11.24
N LEU A 113 11.82 10.59 -11.61
CA LEU A 113 11.33 10.62 -12.98
C LEU A 113 10.47 11.87 -13.29
N PHE A 114 9.64 12.30 -12.34
CA PHE A 114 8.60 13.32 -12.53
C PHE A 114 8.72 14.52 -11.58
N GLY A 115 9.59 14.45 -10.55
CA GLY A 115 9.74 15.50 -9.54
C GLY A 115 10.36 16.78 -10.08
N ALA A 116 10.38 17.82 -9.26
CA ALA A 116 10.90 19.14 -9.61
C ALA A 116 12.40 19.12 -10.01
N SER A 117 13.15 18.15 -9.51
CA SER A 117 14.57 17.92 -9.83
C SER A 117 14.77 16.60 -10.58
N ALA A 118 13.78 16.18 -11.39
CA ALA A 118 13.85 14.93 -12.14
C ALA A 118 15.10 14.85 -13.01
N GLY A 119 15.73 13.68 -13.02
CA GLY A 119 16.94 13.40 -13.77
C GLY A 119 17.62 12.12 -13.28
N PHE A 120 18.62 11.67 -14.01
CA PHE A 120 19.32 10.42 -13.72
C PHE A 120 19.94 10.42 -12.31
N ASP A 121 20.55 11.52 -11.90
CA ASP A 121 21.18 11.62 -10.58
C ASP A 121 20.14 11.52 -9.47
N GLN A 122 19.01 12.24 -9.60
CA GLN A 122 17.91 12.16 -8.64
C GLN A 122 17.28 10.77 -8.59
N PHE A 123 17.12 10.12 -9.74
CA PHE A 123 16.64 8.75 -9.83
C PHE A 123 17.56 7.79 -9.05
N MET A 124 18.88 7.90 -9.24
CA MET A 124 19.85 7.06 -8.53
C MET A 124 19.86 7.33 -7.01
N VAL A 125 19.71 8.58 -6.61
CA VAL A 125 19.58 8.95 -5.19
C VAL A 125 18.32 8.32 -4.58
N GLN A 126 17.19 8.36 -5.26
CA GLN A 126 15.95 7.75 -4.78
C GLN A 126 16.09 6.22 -4.67
N LEU A 127 16.70 5.59 -5.66
CA LEU A 127 16.95 4.16 -5.67
C LEU A 127 17.87 3.73 -4.51
N ALA A 128 18.98 4.45 -4.32
CA ALA A 128 19.92 4.19 -3.23
C ALA A 128 19.27 4.40 -1.84
N SER A 129 18.52 5.48 -1.68
CA SER A 129 17.79 5.78 -0.45
C SER A 129 16.76 4.68 -0.11
N THR A 130 16.03 4.23 -1.12
CA THR A 130 15.07 3.10 -0.98
C THR A 130 15.78 1.83 -0.55
N GLY A 131 16.95 1.53 -1.13
CA GLY A 131 17.75 0.38 -0.76
C GLY A 131 18.27 0.44 0.69
N ILE A 132 18.77 1.61 1.10
CA ILE A 132 19.29 1.82 2.47
C ILE A 132 18.16 1.68 3.50
N VAL A 133 17.02 2.36 3.28
CA VAL A 133 15.87 2.28 4.18
C VAL A 133 15.31 0.86 4.20
N GLY A 134 15.21 0.20 3.05
CA GLY A 134 14.77 -1.19 2.93
C GLY A 134 15.67 -2.15 3.74
N ALA A 135 16.99 -2.03 3.60
CA ALA A 135 17.92 -2.84 4.37
C ALA A 135 17.79 -2.60 5.88
N PHE A 136 17.66 -1.33 6.30
CA PHE A 136 17.44 -0.99 7.71
C PHE A 136 16.12 -1.61 8.22
N CYS A 137 15.02 -1.49 7.48
CA CYS A 137 13.73 -2.05 7.88
C CYS A 137 13.78 -3.59 8.00
N VAL A 138 14.42 -4.27 7.04
CA VAL A 138 14.54 -5.74 7.09
C VAL A 138 15.35 -6.18 8.30
N ILE A 139 16.51 -5.56 8.53
CA ILE A 139 17.40 -5.94 9.66
C ILE A 139 16.71 -5.65 11.00
N SER A 140 16.15 -4.47 11.18
CA SER A 140 15.50 -4.08 12.44
C SER A 140 14.26 -4.93 12.72
N THR A 141 13.43 -5.18 11.72
CA THR A 141 12.23 -6.04 11.86
C THR A 141 12.61 -7.48 12.19
N LEU A 142 13.66 -8.00 11.54
CA LEU A 142 14.15 -9.36 11.84
C LEU A 142 14.62 -9.48 13.29
N ILE A 143 15.39 -8.51 13.79
CA ILE A 143 15.85 -8.49 15.18
C ILE A 143 14.65 -8.44 16.14
N ILE A 144 13.70 -7.53 15.90
CA ILE A 144 12.50 -7.42 16.73
C ILE A 144 11.68 -8.70 16.71
N ALA A 145 11.46 -9.28 15.52
CA ALA A 145 10.70 -10.52 15.37
C ALA A 145 11.37 -11.69 16.11
N LEU A 146 12.70 -11.80 16.07
CA LEU A 146 13.43 -12.84 16.81
C LEU A 146 13.30 -12.66 18.33
N ILE A 147 13.36 -11.41 18.83
CA ILE A 147 13.16 -11.13 20.24
C ILE A 147 11.74 -11.49 20.67
N VAL A 148 10.71 -11.06 19.92
CA VAL A 148 9.31 -11.40 20.23
C VAL A 148 9.09 -12.90 20.18
N LYS A 149 9.65 -13.59 19.17
CA LYS A 149 9.57 -15.03 19.07
C LYS A 149 10.15 -15.75 20.27
N SER A 150 11.23 -15.23 20.83
CA SER A 150 11.89 -15.84 22.00
C SER A 150 11.14 -15.62 23.32
N ILE A 151 10.36 -14.54 23.43
CA ILE A 151 9.65 -14.16 24.66
C ILE A 151 8.23 -14.72 24.72
N MET A 152 7.46 -14.57 23.64
CA MET A 152 6.03 -14.90 23.62
C MET A 152 5.59 -15.78 22.46
N GLY A 153 6.48 -16.09 21.52
CA GLY A 153 6.13 -16.76 20.26
C GLY A 153 5.56 -15.78 19.22
N LEU A 154 5.55 -16.21 17.96
CA LEU A 154 4.99 -15.43 16.85
C LEU A 154 3.71 -16.03 16.28
N ARG A 155 3.33 -17.21 16.73
CA ARG A 155 2.19 -17.94 16.20
C ARG A 155 1.34 -18.48 17.34
N VAL A 156 0.05 -18.45 17.18
CA VAL A 156 -0.93 -19.06 18.07
C VAL A 156 -0.86 -20.59 17.95
N SER A 157 -1.49 -21.31 18.88
CA SER A 157 -1.59 -22.77 18.78
C SER A 157 -2.43 -23.18 17.57
N GLU A 158 -2.20 -24.39 17.07
CA GLU A 158 -2.93 -24.93 15.91
C GLU A 158 -4.45 -24.99 16.18
N ASP A 159 -4.85 -25.31 17.41
CA ASP A 159 -6.25 -25.33 17.83
C ASP A 159 -6.90 -23.95 17.80
N GLU A 160 -6.17 -22.91 18.16
CA GLU A 160 -6.66 -21.52 18.10
C GLU A 160 -6.72 -21.01 16.65
N GLU A 161 -5.77 -21.40 15.80
CA GLU A 161 -5.76 -21.07 14.39
C GLU A 161 -6.97 -21.69 13.67
N ILE A 162 -7.29 -22.95 13.94
CA ILE A 162 -8.45 -23.67 13.38
C ILE A 162 -9.78 -23.09 13.88
N LYS A 163 -9.87 -22.71 15.15
CA LYS A 163 -11.09 -22.10 15.74
C LYS A 163 -11.33 -20.67 15.29
N GLY A 164 -10.29 -20.02 14.79
CA GLY A 164 -10.29 -18.60 14.46
C GLY A 164 -9.97 -17.73 15.67
N LEU A 165 -9.09 -16.76 15.48
CA LEU A 165 -8.64 -15.83 16.54
C LEU A 165 -9.78 -15.00 17.14
N ASP A 166 -10.80 -14.70 16.35
CA ASP A 166 -11.97 -13.95 16.80
C ASP A 166 -12.73 -14.68 17.91
N SER A 167 -12.83 -16.01 17.86
CA SER A 167 -13.51 -16.80 18.88
C SER A 167 -12.77 -16.78 20.23
N VAL A 168 -11.46 -16.56 20.22
CA VAL A 168 -10.63 -16.48 21.42
C VAL A 168 -10.62 -15.06 22.00
N SER A 169 -10.57 -14.05 21.11
CA SER A 169 -10.49 -12.64 21.50
C SER A 169 -11.82 -12.07 22.03
N TYR A 170 -12.95 -12.59 21.57
CA TYR A 170 -14.29 -12.09 21.91
C TYR A 170 -15.05 -12.93 22.91
N THR A 171 -14.41 -13.84 23.65
CA THR A 171 -15.06 -14.63 24.71
C THR A 171 -15.75 -13.80 25.79
N HIS A 172 -15.41 -12.52 25.92
CA HIS A 172 -16.02 -11.56 26.84
C HIS A 172 -17.04 -10.62 26.17
N LEU A 173 -17.19 -10.67 24.86
CA LEU A 173 -18.08 -9.84 24.06
C LEU A 173 -19.09 -10.69 23.27
N THR A 174 -19.64 -11.72 23.90
CA THR A 174 -20.82 -12.40 23.36
C THR A 174 -21.99 -11.43 23.41
N LEU A 175 -22.12 -10.60 22.38
CA LEU A 175 -23.40 -10.00 22.06
C LEU A 175 -24.35 -11.18 21.80
N PRO A 176 -25.48 -11.30 22.54
CA PRO A 176 -26.46 -12.32 22.22
C PRO A 176 -26.94 -12.03 20.81
N THR A 177 -26.48 -12.84 19.84
CA THR A 177 -27.09 -12.89 18.52
C THR A 177 -28.49 -13.45 18.71
N LYS A 178 -29.44 -12.57 19.07
CA LYS A 178 -30.85 -12.88 18.97
C LYS A 178 -31.15 -12.96 17.47
N CYS A 179 -31.06 -14.16 16.91
CA CYS A 179 -31.68 -14.45 15.64
C CYS A 179 -33.15 -14.11 15.77
N TRP A 180 -33.60 -13.06 15.13
CA TRP A 180 -34.99 -12.81 14.87
C TRP A 180 -35.39 -13.83 13.78
N GLY A 181 -35.73 -15.02 14.22
CA GLY A 181 -36.46 -15.98 13.44
C GLY A 181 -37.92 -15.84 13.81
N GLY A 182 -38.73 -15.35 12.88
CA GLY A 182 -40.17 -15.36 12.87
C GLY A 182 -40.62 -15.43 11.44
#